data_47c82ca20e0bbebb744ad7e07e510f93
#
_entry.id   47c82ca20e0bbebb744ad7e07e510f93
#
_cell.length_a   1.000
_cell.length_b   1.000
_cell.length_c   1.000
_cell.angle_alpha   90.00
_cell.angle_beta   90.00
_cell.angle_gamma   90.00
#
_symmetry.space_group_name_H-M   'P 1'
#
loop_
_entity.id
_entity.type
_entity.pdbx_description
1 polymer ?
#
loop_
_entity_poly.entity_id
_entity_poly.type
_entity_poly.pdbx_seq_one_letter_code
_entity_poly.pdbx_strand_id
1 'polypeptide(L)'
;MNYRQEYEKWLASPALSEDERNELKAIANDEKEIENRFYGPLEFGTAGLRGTMYVGLHNMNRHVIRWATQGFANVIRAEGEEAMKKGVAICMDCRNHSMEFARAAACVMAGNGITVKLFESLRPTPELSFAVREYGCEAGINVTASHNPKEYNGYKVYWSDGAQLPPQHAAAIARELEHIDIFTGVTSMDFDEAVNKGLITMLGEDCDKRFMANVMSMVNDYETVKKVAGDFKLVYTPFHGCGHKLVPEALTRLGIKHLLCVPEQMVIDGNFPTVVSPNPENPEGFYLAIDLAKKNDVDFILGTDPDSDRVGIMVRNKQGEFEPVTGNQTGVLLLDYLIGAMKRAGKLPANAAALKTIVTTEMARAVAEANGLDCYDTFTGFKFMAEKMNELEGAGKNTVIFSYEESYGYMIGHYVRDKDAVTASLLLTEMAAWYYSQGMTLFDALNALFEKYGWYGEKTHNLVMPGLDGAEKMAALMKSLRETPPSEIAGVKVATYKDYSDGTARDAASGEVTKIALSGSNVLRFELCDGTHIVVRPSGTEPKIKVYILTKGSDAQERDANLAKYSAWVNTLA
;
A
#
# COMPACT_ATOMS: atom_id res chain seq x y z
N MET A 1 7.34 29.05 12.41
CA MET A 1 8.15 29.55 11.26
C MET A 1 7.37 30.66 10.57
N ASN A 2 8.01 31.73 10.10
CA ASN A 2 7.33 32.76 9.30
C ASN A 2 7.44 32.36 7.83
N TYR A 3 6.33 31.97 7.22
CA TYR A 3 6.29 31.44 5.84
C TYR A 3 6.78 32.48 4.80
N ARG A 4 6.54 33.78 5.03
CA ARG A 4 6.99 34.83 4.13
C ARG A 4 8.51 35.00 4.13
N GLN A 5 9.13 34.93 5.32
CA GLN A 5 10.58 34.95 5.45
C GLN A 5 11.23 33.71 4.82
N GLU A 6 10.61 32.55 4.95
CA GLU A 6 11.11 31.33 4.34
C GLU A 6 11.00 31.38 2.81
N TYR A 7 9.89 31.89 2.26
CA TYR A 7 9.75 32.14 0.82
C TYR A 7 10.86 33.09 0.30
N GLU A 8 11.14 34.21 0.99
CA GLU A 8 12.18 35.15 0.62
C GLU A 8 13.58 34.53 0.69
N LYS A 9 13.85 33.69 1.72
CA LYS A 9 15.09 32.92 1.82
C LYS A 9 15.29 32.00 0.61
N TRP A 10 14.24 31.27 0.22
CA TRP A 10 14.29 30.42 -0.97
C TRP A 10 14.52 31.24 -2.24
N LEU A 11 13.74 32.28 -2.47
CA LEU A 11 13.84 33.12 -3.66
C LEU A 11 15.24 33.73 -3.83
N ALA A 12 15.91 34.06 -2.73
CA ALA A 12 17.26 34.61 -2.70
C ALA A 12 18.36 33.53 -2.81
N SER A 13 18.04 32.25 -2.65
CA SER A 13 19.03 31.18 -2.63
C SER A 13 19.74 31.01 -3.99
N PRO A 14 21.08 30.96 -4.03
CA PRO A 14 21.81 30.64 -5.24
C PRO A 14 21.66 29.17 -5.69
N ALA A 15 21.13 28.29 -4.83
CA ALA A 15 20.92 26.87 -5.13
C ALA A 15 19.73 26.63 -6.06
N LEU A 16 18.81 27.59 -6.21
CA LEU A 16 17.69 27.49 -7.14
C LEU A 16 18.15 27.68 -8.58
N SER A 17 17.62 26.84 -9.48
CA SER A 17 17.68 27.06 -10.92
C SER A 17 16.87 28.30 -11.32
N GLU A 18 17.03 28.72 -12.57
CA GLU A 18 16.26 29.87 -13.12
C GLU A 18 14.76 29.53 -13.18
N ASP A 19 14.40 28.31 -13.59
CA ASP A 19 13.02 27.84 -13.67
C ASP A 19 12.36 27.79 -12.27
N GLU A 20 13.03 27.24 -11.27
CA GLU A 20 12.56 27.21 -9.89
C GLU A 20 12.35 28.62 -9.33
N ARG A 21 13.26 29.55 -9.65
CA ARG A 21 13.14 30.94 -9.24
C ARG A 21 11.98 31.66 -9.95
N ASN A 22 11.75 31.36 -11.23
CA ASN A 22 10.62 31.91 -11.98
C ASN A 22 9.29 31.35 -11.47
N GLU A 23 9.23 30.09 -11.10
CA GLU A 23 8.05 29.50 -10.46
C GLU A 23 7.70 30.22 -9.15
N LEU A 24 8.69 30.50 -8.29
CA LEU A 24 8.46 31.26 -7.06
C LEU A 24 8.04 32.71 -7.34
N LYS A 25 8.63 33.38 -8.33
CA LYS A 25 8.22 34.74 -8.70
C LYS A 25 6.77 34.79 -9.19
N ALA A 26 6.29 33.75 -9.85
CA ALA A 26 4.91 33.70 -10.35
C ALA A 26 3.87 33.75 -9.23
N ILE A 27 4.20 33.28 -8.03
CA ILE A 27 3.31 33.31 -6.85
C ILE A 27 3.57 34.50 -5.91
N ALA A 28 4.43 35.44 -6.26
CA ALA A 28 4.89 36.53 -5.38
C ALA A 28 3.74 37.36 -4.76
N ASN A 29 2.61 37.46 -5.44
CA ASN A 29 1.41 38.18 -5.01
C ASN A 29 0.28 37.28 -4.50
N ASP A 30 0.50 35.97 -4.38
CA ASP A 30 -0.47 35.01 -3.88
C ASP A 30 -0.05 34.54 -2.47
N GLU A 31 -0.50 35.30 -1.46
CA GLU A 31 -0.16 35.02 -0.05
C GLU A 31 -0.59 33.62 0.39
N LYS A 32 -1.75 33.16 -0.09
CA LYS A 32 -2.26 31.84 0.27
C LYS A 32 -1.39 30.72 -0.30
N GLU A 33 -0.93 30.87 -1.55
CA GLU A 33 -0.05 29.90 -2.17
C GLU A 33 1.35 29.93 -1.54
N ILE A 34 1.87 31.12 -1.18
CA ILE A 34 3.13 31.25 -0.43
C ILE A 34 2.99 30.54 0.94
N GLU A 35 1.91 30.79 1.68
CA GLU A 35 1.67 30.13 2.96
C GLU A 35 1.61 28.62 2.77
N ASN A 36 0.83 28.10 1.80
CA ASN A 36 0.71 26.66 1.52
C ASN A 36 2.06 25.99 1.26
N ARG A 37 2.99 26.67 0.58
CA ARG A 37 4.28 26.10 0.22
C ARG A 37 5.37 26.25 1.29
N PHE A 38 5.18 27.17 2.27
CA PHE A 38 6.27 27.57 3.19
C PHE A 38 5.89 27.62 4.67
N TYR A 39 4.67 27.22 5.06
CA TYR A 39 4.26 27.26 6.48
C TYR A 39 5.09 26.33 7.39
N GLY A 40 5.70 25.31 6.82
CA GLY A 40 6.58 24.36 7.51
C GLY A 40 7.12 23.30 6.56
N PRO A 41 8.12 22.52 6.96
CA PRO A 41 8.62 21.40 6.16
C PRO A 41 7.57 20.31 6.01
N LEU A 42 7.70 19.49 4.93
CA LEU A 42 6.97 18.22 4.86
C LEU A 42 7.36 17.35 6.06
N GLU A 43 6.35 16.83 6.73
CA GLU A 43 6.54 15.95 7.89
C GLU A 43 7.09 14.60 7.44
N PHE A 44 8.25 14.21 8.01
CA PHE A 44 8.84 12.91 7.77
C PHE A 44 8.20 11.87 8.71
N GLY A 45 7.27 11.10 8.16
CA GLY A 45 6.60 10.02 8.89
C GLY A 45 7.18 8.64 8.60
N THR A 46 6.60 7.61 9.19
CA THR A 46 6.98 6.20 8.96
C THR A 46 6.77 5.73 7.52
N ALA A 47 5.96 6.46 6.74
CA ALA A 47 5.78 6.25 5.29
C ALA A 47 6.71 7.14 4.44
N GLY A 48 7.68 7.87 5.08
CA GLY A 48 8.53 8.85 4.42
C GLY A 48 7.83 10.18 4.18
N LEU A 49 8.05 10.77 3.00
CA LEU A 49 7.44 12.05 2.58
C LEU A 49 6.42 11.81 1.46
N ARG A 50 5.41 12.66 1.39
CA ARG A 50 4.46 12.73 0.28
C ARG A 50 3.91 14.14 0.14
N GLY A 51 3.86 14.67 -1.07
CA GLY A 51 3.34 16.00 -1.34
C GLY A 51 3.21 16.27 -2.83
N THR A 52 2.64 17.44 -3.15
CA THR A 52 2.57 17.95 -4.52
C THR A 52 3.95 18.45 -4.99
N MET A 53 4.20 18.35 -6.29
CA MET A 53 5.50 18.69 -6.89
C MET A 53 5.56 20.18 -7.26
N TYR A 54 5.98 21.01 -6.30
CA TYR A 54 6.23 22.44 -6.49
C TYR A 54 7.52 22.85 -5.78
N VAL A 55 8.06 24.00 -6.16
CA VAL A 55 9.16 24.63 -5.43
C VAL A 55 8.63 25.20 -4.12
N GLY A 56 9.19 24.74 -3.01
CA GLY A 56 8.78 25.14 -1.66
C GLY A 56 9.13 24.11 -0.61
N LEU A 57 9.16 24.52 0.64
CA LEU A 57 9.56 23.70 1.78
C LEU A 57 8.54 22.61 2.09
N HIS A 58 7.24 22.88 1.87
CA HIS A 58 6.13 21.94 2.10
C HIS A 58 5.75 21.12 0.85
N ASN A 59 6.65 21.01 -0.13
CA ASN A 59 6.39 20.32 -1.40
C ASN A 59 7.49 19.33 -1.74
N MET A 60 7.17 18.39 -2.64
CA MET A 60 8.15 17.46 -3.20
C MET A 60 8.94 18.14 -4.31
N ASN A 61 10.23 18.34 -4.08
CA ASN A 61 11.20 18.87 -5.05
C ASN A 61 12.60 18.34 -4.74
N ARG A 62 13.55 18.59 -5.63
CA ARG A 62 14.92 18.05 -5.46
C ARG A 62 15.61 18.53 -4.18
N HIS A 63 15.31 19.72 -3.66
CA HIS A 63 15.94 20.26 -2.45
C HIS A 63 15.41 19.51 -1.22
N VAL A 64 14.09 19.28 -1.14
CA VAL A 64 13.45 18.51 -0.07
C VAL A 64 13.91 17.04 -0.10
N ILE A 65 14.01 16.43 -1.29
CA ILE A 65 14.56 15.08 -1.44
C ILE A 65 15.99 14.99 -0.92
N ARG A 66 16.87 15.92 -1.33
CA ARG A 66 18.27 15.94 -0.88
C ARG A 66 18.38 16.14 0.64
N TRP A 67 17.59 17.05 1.19
CA TRP A 67 17.50 17.31 2.63
C TRP A 67 17.03 16.07 3.41
N ALA A 68 15.94 15.44 2.99
CA ALA A 68 15.42 14.23 3.60
C ALA A 68 16.45 13.08 3.53
N THR A 69 17.12 12.95 2.38
CA THR A 69 18.16 11.94 2.18
C THR A 69 19.39 12.19 3.06
N GLN A 70 19.76 13.45 3.33
CA GLN A 70 20.84 13.78 4.25
C GLN A 70 20.51 13.34 5.69
N GLY A 71 19.28 13.60 6.16
CA GLY A 71 18.84 13.11 7.47
C GLY A 71 18.89 11.59 7.56
N PHE A 72 18.45 10.91 6.50
CA PHE A 72 18.53 9.45 6.43
C PHE A 72 19.97 8.94 6.37
N ALA A 73 20.84 9.59 5.59
CA ALA A 73 22.26 9.26 5.53
C ALA A 73 22.95 9.39 6.91
N ASN A 74 22.61 10.41 7.70
CA ASN A 74 23.13 10.58 9.05
C ASN A 74 22.75 9.42 9.96
N VAL A 75 21.49 8.94 9.89
CA VAL A 75 21.05 7.77 10.66
C VAL A 75 21.82 6.51 10.25
N ILE A 76 21.98 6.24 8.95
CA ILE A 76 22.75 5.08 8.48
C ILE A 76 24.24 5.17 8.92
N ARG A 77 24.84 6.35 8.86
CA ARG A 77 26.22 6.57 9.33
C ARG A 77 26.37 6.32 10.83
N ALA A 78 25.34 6.63 11.62
CA ALA A 78 25.34 6.35 13.05
C ALA A 78 25.32 4.84 13.36
N GLU A 79 24.81 4.00 12.46
CA GLU A 79 24.90 2.52 12.56
C GLU A 79 26.32 1.98 12.26
N GLY A 80 27.20 2.80 11.68
CA GLY A 80 28.62 2.49 11.48
C GLY A 80 29.01 2.09 10.06
N GLU A 81 30.32 1.77 9.89
CA GLU A 81 30.91 1.51 8.58
C GLU A 81 30.30 0.31 7.84
N GLU A 82 29.89 -0.73 8.55
CA GLU A 82 29.28 -1.92 7.93
C GLU A 82 27.91 -1.58 7.32
N ALA A 83 27.10 -0.76 8.00
CA ALA A 83 25.82 -0.28 7.46
C ALA A 83 26.06 0.58 6.20
N MET A 84 27.06 1.45 6.22
CA MET A 84 27.43 2.27 5.05
C MET A 84 27.89 1.42 3.86
N LYS A 85 28.62 0.32 4.09
CA LYS A 85 29.08 -0.62 3.05
C LYS A 85 27.92 -1.46 2.50
N LYS A 86 27.01 -1.96 3.34
CA LYS A 86 25.79 -2.62 2.88
C LYS A 86 24.96 -1.69 2.00
N GLY A 87 24.90 -0.41 2.37
CA GLY A 87 24.35 0.67 1.56
C GLY A 87 22.85 0.62 1.39
N VAL A 88 22.38 1.29 0.34
CA VAL A 88 20.94 1.57 0.09
C VAL A 88 20.55 1.11 -1.31
N ALA A 89 19.45 0.37 -1.44
CA ALA A 89 18.80 0.15 -2.71
C ALA A 89 17.82 1.32 -3.01
N ILE A 90 17.84 1.86 -4.24
CA ILE A 90 16.97 2.98 -4.63
C ILE A 90 16.17 2.62 -5.87
N CYS A 91 14.85 2.74 -5.76
CA CYS A 91 13.88 2.49 -6.82
C CYS A 91 13.00 3.72 -7.08
N MET A 92 12.30 3.73 -8.20
CA MET A 92 11.36 4.78 -8.57
C MET A 92 10.22 4.23 -9.43
N ASP A 93 9.10 4.97 -9.43
CA ASP A 93 7.96 4.71 -10.31
C ASP A 93 8.00 5.54 -11.60
N CYS A 94 6.88 5.54 -12.34
CA CYS A 94 6.72 6.23 -13.62
C CYS A 94 6.44 7.73 -13.51
N ARG A 95 6.28 8.30 -12.31
CA ARG A 95 5.86 9.70 -12.10
C ARG A 95 6.90 10.67 -12.62
N ASN A 96 6.41 11.85 -12.99
CA ASN A 96 7.29 12.97 -13.34
C ASN A 96 8.29 13.21 -12.21
N HIS A 97 9.53 13.51 -12.56
CA HIS A 97 10.67 13.72 -11.64
C HIS A 97 11.12 12.52 -10.79
N SER A 98 10.47 11.35 -10.85
CA SER A 98 10.87 10.20 -10.00
C SER A 98 12.31 9.76 -10.23
N MET A 99 12.78 9.67 -11.48
CA MET A 99 14.18 9.34 -11.81
C MET A 99 15.15 10.45 -11.34
N GLU A 100 14.78 11.72 -11.51
CA GLU A 100 15.59 12.85 -11.04
C GLU A 100 15.77 12.82 -9.52
N PHE A 101 14.68 12.60 -8.79
CA PHE A 101 14.69 12.52 -7.34
C PHE A 101 15.47 11.29 -6.84
N ALA A 102 15.34 10.15 -7.51
CA ALA A 102 16.10 8.94 -7.19
C ALA A 102 17.61 9.14 -7.37
N ARG A 103 18.03 9.80 -8.47
CA ARG A 103 19.43 10.16 -8.70
C ARG A 103 19.93 11.17 -7.68
N ALA A 104 19.13 12.18 -7.34
CA ALA A 104 19.48 13.16 -6.31
C ALA A 104 19.71 12.49 -4.95
N ALA A 105 18.85 11.55 -4.56
CA ALA A 105 19.04 10.74 -3.35
C ALA A 105 20.33 9.91 -3.43
N ALA A 106 20.59 9.24 -4.56
CA ALA A 106 21.80 8.45 -4.76
C ALA A 106 23.08 9.28 -4.61
N CYS A 107 23.10 10.49 -5.18
CA CYS A 107 24.22 11.43 -5.08
C CYS A 107 24.46 11.89 -3.62
N VAL A 108 23.42 12.08 -2.83
CA VAL A 108 23.55 12.43 -1.40
C VAL A 108 24.09 11.25 -0.60
N MET A 109 23.57 10.03 -0.79
CA MET A 109 24.09 8.84 -0.13
C MET A 109 25.57 8.63 -0.44
N ALA A 110 25.96 8.68 -1.72
CA ALA A 110 27.34 8.56 -2.17
C ALA A 110 28.25 9.65 -1.59
N GLY A 111 27.78 10.91 -1.54
CA GLY A 111 28.48 12.04 -0.92
C GLY A 111 28.78 11.82 0.57
N ASN A 112 27.94 11.04 1.24
CA ASN A 112 28.11 10.65 2.64
C ASN A 112 28.88 9.32 2.82
N GLY A 113 29.48 8.77 1.73
CA GLY A 113 30.25 7.53 1.77
C GLY A 113 29.43 6.25 1.88
N ILE A 114 28.11 6.32 1.63
CA ILE A 114 27.20 5.19 1.66
C ILE A 114 27.07 4.62 0.25
N THR A 115 27.25 3.30 0.10
CA THR A 115 27.10 2.64 -1.20
C THR A 115 25.62 2.61 -1.64
N VAL A 116 25.39 2.67 -2.94
CA VAL A 116 24.05 2.72 -3.53
C VAL A 116 23.90 1.66 -4.62
N LYS A 117 22.78 0.97 -4.62
CA LYS A 117 22.28 0.15 -5.70
C LYS A 117 21.06 0.82 -6.30
N LEU A 118 21.23 1.54 -7.41
CA LEU A 118 20.18 2.31 -8.08
C LEU A 118 19.58 1.51 -9.23
N PHE A 119 18.26 1.36 -9.26
CA PHE A 119 17.61 0.79 -10.43
C PHE A 119 17.78 1.70 -11.66
N GLU A 120 18.13 1.09 -12.80
CA GLU A 120 18.40 1.81 -14.05
C GLU A 120 17.17 2.48 -14.66
N SER A 121 15.99 1.96 -14.33
CA SER A 121 14.67 2.49 -14.72
C SER A 121 13.62 2.11 -13.68
N LEU A 122 12.38 2.58 -13.88
CA LEU A 122 11.26 2.28 -12.99
C LEU A 122 11.11 0.76 -12.74
N ARG A 123 10.79 0.40 -11.52
CA ARG A 123 10.48 -0.98 -11.10
C ARG A 123 9.36 -0.98 -10.06
N PRO A 124 8.64 -2.11 -9.92
CA PRO A 124 7.64 -2.31 -8.87
C PRO A 124 8.20 -2.11 -7.46
N THR A 125 7.40 -1.54 -6.57
CA THR A 125 7.72 -1.43 -5.13
C THR A 125 8.17 -2.76 -4.51
N PRO A 126 7.51 -3.91 -4.76
CA PRO A 126 7.97 -5.19 -4.21
C PRO A 126 9.37 -5.59 -4.66
N GLU A 127 9.82 -5.18 -5.84
CA GLU A 127 11.17 -5.48 -6.30
C GLU A 127 12.23 -4.69 -5.50
N LEU A 128 11.92 -3.48 -5.02
CA LEU A 128 12.78 -2.80 -4.06
C LEU A 128 12.88 -3.56 -2.74
N SER A 129 11.74 -3.98 -2.16
CA SER A 129 11.73 -4.79 -0.94
C SER A 129 12.57 -6.06 -1.09
N PHE A 130 12.43 -6.73 -2.23
CA PHE A 130 13.25 -7.87 -2.61
C PHE A 130 14.74 -7.50 -2.73
N ALA A 131 15.09 -6.43 -3.42
CA ALA A 131 16.49 -6.03 -3.63
C ALA A 131 17.20 -5.69 -2.31
N VAL A 132 16.53 -5.02 -1.37
CA VAL A 132 17.07 -4.76 -0.03
C VAL A 132 17.48 -6.06 0.64
N ARG A 133 16.63 -7.07 0.59
CA ARG A 133 16.87 -8.41 1.19
C ARG A 133 17.91 -9.23 0.43
N GLU A 134 17.74 -9.34 -0.89
CA GLU A 134 18.59 -10.17 -1.78
C GLU A 134 20.04 -9.70 -1.78
N TYR A 135 20.26 -8.40 -1.82
CA TYR A 135 21.61 -7.83 -1.83
C TYR A 135 22.13 -7.45 -0.45
N GLY A 136 21.37 -7.72 0.62
CA GLY A 136 21.75 -7.43 2.00
C GLY A 136 21.98 -5.95 2.27
N CYS A 137 21.19 -5.06 1.63
CA CYS A 137 21.29 -3.63 1.87
C CYS A 137 20.84 -3.28 3.29
N GLU A 138 21.41 -2.23 3.88
CA GLU A 138 20.97 -1.71 5.17
C GLU A 138 19.61 -1.03 5.09
N ALA A 139 19.31 -0.44 3.93
CA ALA A 139 18.10 0.32 3.76
C ALA A 139 17.63 0.36 2.29
N GLY A 140 16.44 0.94 2.06
CA GLY A 140 15.88 1.19 0.75
C GLY A 140 15.17 2.53 0.64
N ILE A 141 15.12 3.06 -0.56
CA ILE A 141 14.37 4.27 -0.92
C ILE A 141 13.52 3.97 -2.15
N ASN A 142 12.23 4.32 -2.11
CA ASN A 142 11.37 4.28 -3.28
C ASN A 142 10.76 5.67 -3.54
N VAL A 143 11.03 6.21 -4.71
CA VAL A 143 10.47 7.49 -5.14
C VAL A 143 9.14 7.23 -5.85
N THR A 144 8.06 7.35 -5.11
CA THR A 144 6.70 7.08 -5.56
C THR A 144 5.65 7.72 -4.66
N ALA A 145 4.52 8.12 -5.22
CA ALA A 145 3.32 8.46 -4.47
C ALA A 145 2.20 7.42 -4.68
N SER A 146 2.55 6.17 -5.08
CA SER A 146 1.59 5.08 -5.30
C SER A 146 0.47 5.51 -6.26
N HIS A 147 -0.77 5.46 -5.85
CA HIS A 147 -1.97 5.75 -6.63
C HIS A 147 -2.47 7.21 -6.55
N ASN A 148 -1.72 8.12 -5.94
CA ASN A 148 -2.11 9.54 -5.89
C ASN A 148 -2.19 10.17 -7.29
N PRO A 149 -2.94 11.27 -7.49
CA PRO A 149 -2.96 12.03 -8.72
C PRO A 149 -1.56 12.47 -9.21
N LYS A 150 -1.47 12.87 -10.48
CA LYS A 150 -0.21 13.15 -11.19
C LYS A 150 0.64 14.28 -10.57
N GLU A 151 -0.01 15.19 -9.83
CA GLU A 151 0.64 16.32 -9.17
C GLU A 151 1.50 15.91 -7.97
N TYR A 152 1.32 14.67 -7.48
CA TYR A 152 2.01 14.16 -6.29
C TYR A 152 3.24 13.35 -6.64
N ASN A 153 4.23 13.42 -5.76
CA ASN A 153 5.29 12.44 -5.65
C ASN A 153 5.57 12.15 -4.17
N GLY A 154 6.43 11.18 -3.90
CA GLY A 154 6.76 10.76 -2.54
C GLY A 154 8.16 10.15 -2.43
N TYR A 155 8.57 9.93 -1.21
CA TYR A 155 9.87 9.38 -0.85
C TYR A 155 9.63 8.37 0.28
N LYS A 156 9.38 7.10 -0.09
CA LYS A 156 9.19 6.00 0.86
C LYS A 156 10.54 5.45 1.28
N VAL A 157 10.68 5.08 2.54
CA VAL A 157 11.91 4.53 3.11
C VAL A 157 11.70 3.15 3.72
N TYR A 158 12.71 2.31 3.57
CA TYR A 158 12.72 0.90 3.97
C TYR A 158 13.96 0.61 4.82
N TRP A 159 13.86 -0.41 5.67
CA TRP A 159 14.99 -0.88 6.47
C TRP A 159 15.51 -2.24 5.99
N SER A 160 16.52 -2.76 6.66
CA SER A 160 17.29 -3.94 6.24
C SER A 160 16.48 -5.24 6.08
N ASP A 161 15.30 -5.32 6.69
CA ASP A 161 14.37 -6.45 6.50
C ASP A 161 13.53 -6.35 5.20
N GLY A 162 13.64 -5.23 4.47
CA GLY A 162 12.85 -4.95 3.26
C GLY A 162 11.44 -4.42 3.54
N ALA A 163 11.09 -4.12 4.80
CA ALA A 163 9.85 -3.48 5.18
C ALA A 163 10.00 -1.96 5.27
N GLN A 164 8.87 -1.24 5.25
CA GLN A 164 8.85 0.19 5.49
C GLN A 164 9.40 0.50 6.90
N LEU A 165 10.01 1.67 7.00
CA LEU A 165 10.80 2.11 8.15
C LEU A 165 10.08 1.95 9.50
N PRO A 166 10.71 1.33 10.51
CA PRO A 166 10.18 1.28 11.87
C PRO A 166 10.05 2.68 12.49
N PRO A 167 9.08 2.91 13.41
CA PRO A 167 8.83 4.23 14.00
C PRO A 167 10.04 4.88 14.66
N GLN A 168 10.92 4.11 15.31
CA GLN A 168 12.12 4.61 15.97
C GLN A 168 13.13 5.21 14.98
N HIS A 169 13.31 4.60 13.80
CA HIS A 169 14.19 5.13 12.75
C HIS A 169 13.58 6.34 12.07
N ALA A 170 12.26 6.36 11.84
CA ALA A 170 11.57 7.53 11.32
C ALA A 170 11.73 8.74 12.27
N ALA A 171 11.56 8.52 13.57
CA ALA A 171 11.78 9.56 14.58
C ALA A 171 13.26 10.01 14.66
N ALA A 172 14.21 9.11 14.44
CA ALA A 172 15.63 9.48 14.38
C ALA A 172 15.92 10.38 13.18
N ILE A 173 15.39 10.05 11.99
CA ILE A 173 15.53 10.88 10.80
C ILE A 173 14.89 12.25 11.03
N ALA A 174 13.67 12.30 11.55
CA ALA A 174 12.98 13.57 11.84
C ALA A 174 13.81 14.49 12.73
N ARG A 175 14.46 13.95 13.79
CA ARG A 175 15.37 14.73 14.65
C ARG A 175 16.61 15.25 13.92
N GLU A 176 17.22 14.45 13.04
CA GLU A 176 18.33 14.91 12.22
C GLU A 176 17.92 16.10 11.34
N LEU A 177 16.73 16.02 10.73
CA LEU A 177 16.21 17.06 9.83
C LEU A 177 16.00 18.41 10.50
N GLU A 178 15.75 18.46 11.80
CA GLU A 178 15.62 19.73 12.56
C GLU A 178 16.91 20.56 12.55
N HIS A 179 18.06 19.94 12.32
CA HIS A 179 19.39 20.55 12.40
C HIS A 179 20.08 20.73 11.03
N ILE A 180 19.46 20.29 9.94
CA ILE A 180 20.03 20.36 8.59
C ILE A 180 19.44 21.54 7.83
N ASP A 181 20.28 22.51 7.44
CA ASP A 181 19.85 23.56 6.49
C ASP A 181 19.67 22.93 5.11
N ILE A 182 18.51 23.18 4.50
CA ILE A 182 18.08 22.54 3.25
C ILE A 182 19.00 22.82 2.03
N PHE A 183 19.73 23.93 2.04
CA PHE A 183 20.62 24.31 0.95
C PHE A 183 22.09 24.00 1.22
N THR A 184 22.56 24.31 2.45
CA THR A 184 23.98 24.26 2.82
C THR A 184 24.35 23.05 3.67
N GLY A 185 23.37 22.40 4.31
CA GLY A 185 23.58 21.26 5.20
C GLY A 185 23.65 19.90 4.50
N VAL A 186 23.58 19.85 3.16
CA VAL A 186 23.49 18.60 2.39
C VAL A 186 24.81 18.32 1.68
N THR A 187 25.43 17.19 1.99
CA THR A 187 26.63 16.68 1.30
C THR A 187 26.19 15.80 0.11
N SER A 188 26.73 16.08 -1.07
CA SER A 188 26.38 15.36 -2.30
C SER A 188 27.62 15.20 -3.18
N MET A 189 27.68 14.10 -3.92
CA MET A 189 28.73 13.82 -4.92
C MET A 189 28.10 13.89 -6.32
N ASP A 190 28.90 14.27 -7.31
CA ASP A 190 28.48 14.16 -8.70
C ASP A 190 28.16 12.70 -9.06
N PHE A 191 27.12 12.51 -9.90
CA PHE A 191 26.63 11.17 -10.22
C PHE A 191 27.67 10.32 -10.93
N ASP A 192 28.32 10.86 -11.97
CA ASP A 192 29.31 10.12 -12.75
C ASP A 192 30.57 9.86 -11.93
N GLU A 193 30.97 10.80 -11.07
CA GLU A 193 32.05 10.61 -10.11
C GLU A 193 31.74 9.46 -9.13
N ALA A 194 30.51 9.42 -8.60
CA ALA A 194 30.07 8.38 -7.67
C ALA A 194 30.04 6.99 -8.34
N VAL A 195 29.57 6.90 -9.59
CA VAL A 195 29.61 5.67 -10.40
C VAL A 195 31.05 5.24 -10.65
N ASN A 196 31.94 6.16 -11.08
CA ASN A 196 33.34 5.86 -11.35
C ASN A 196 34.10 5.39 -10.10
N LYS A 197 33.71 5.87 -8.91
CA LYS A 197 34.25 5.42 -7.61
C LYS A 197 33.64 4.10 -7.11
N GLY A 198 32.64 3.55 -7.81
CA GLY A 198 31.95 2.34 -7.40
C GLY A 198 31.00 2.53 -6.20
N LEU A 199 30.71 3.78 -5.82
CA LEU A 199 29.75 4.09 -4.77
C LEU A 199 28.30 3.96 -5.24
N ILE A 200 28.04 4.17 -6.54
CA ILE A 200 26.75 3.89 -7.16
C ILE A 200 26.93 2.75 -8.17
N THR A 201 26.15 1.69 -8.02
CA THR A 201 26.03 0.58 -8.97
C THR A 201 24.59 0.49 -9.47
N MET A 202 24.43 0.11 -10.75
CA MET A 202 23.10 0.02 -11.34
C MET A 202 22.52 -1.38 -11.15
N LEU A 203 21.22 -1.44 -10.78
CA LEU A 203 20.41 -2.66 -10.82
C LEU A 203 19.55 -2.67 -12.09
N GLY A 204 19.50 -3.80 -12.77
CA GLY A 204 18.75 -3.97 -14.00
C GLY A 204 18.21 -5.40 -14.12
N GLU A 205 18.24 -5.97 -15.33
CA GLU A 205 17.62 -7.25 -15.67
C GLU A 205 18.07 -8.44 -14.79
N ASP A 206 19.26 -8.43 -14.20
CA ASP A 206 19.67 -9.51 -13.30
C ASP A 206 18.81 -9.53 -12.02
N CYS A 207 18.47 -8.35 -11.49
CA CYS A 207 17.55 -8.23 -10.37
C CYS A 207 16.14 -8.68 -10.79
N ASP A 208 15.64 -8.23 -11.96
CA ASP A 208 14.35 -8.66 -12.51
C ASP A 208 14.25 -10.19 -12.59
N LYS A 209 15.30 -10.86 -13.09
CA LYS A 209 15.34 -12.33 -13.23
C LYS A 209 15.28 -13.05 -11.89
N ARG A 210 16.01 -12.55 -10.89
CA ARG A 210 16.03 -13.12 -9.52
C ARG A 210 14.68 -12.91 -8.83
N PHE A 211 14.13 -11.70 -8.93
CA PHE A 211 12.79 -11.40 -8.41
C PHE A 211 11.75 -12.31 -9.07
N MET A 212 11.74 -12.37 -10.39
CA MET A 212 10.81 -13.19 -11.16
C MET A 212 10.93 -14.70 -10.84
N ALA A 213 12.13 -15.19 -10.53
CA ALA A 213 12.29 -16.59 -10.09
C ALA A 213 11.54 -16.87 -8.78
N ASN A 214 11.56 -15.92 -7.84
CA ASN A 214 10.79 -16.00 -6.60
C ASN A 214 9.28 -15.89 -6.87
N VAL A 215 8.85 -14.93 -7.69
CA VAL A 215 7.44 -14.78 -8.12
C VAL A 215 6.92 -16.11 -8.70
N MET A 216 7.63 -16.70 -9.66
CA MET A 216 7.20 -17.95 -10.30
C MET A 216 7.22 -19.15 -9.35
N SER A 217 8.03 -19.15 -8.30
CA SER A 217 8.04 -20.21 -7.28
C SER A 217 6.75 -20.30 -6.46
N MET A 218 5.94 -19.23 -6.47
CA MET A 218 4.65 -19.18 -5.75
C MET A 218 3.52 -19.91 -6.46
N VAL A 219 3.70 -20.29 -7.74
CA VAL A 219 2.70 -21.04 -8.50
C VAL A 219 2.44 -22.41 -7.88
N ASN A 220 1.18 -22.76 -7.73
CA ASN A 220 0.74 -24.02 -7.12
C ASN A 220 0.23 -25.04 -8.14
N ASP A 221 -0.37 -24.62 -9.27
CA ASP A 221 -1.07 -25.49 -10.20
C ASP A 221 -0.86 -25.11 -11.70
N TYR A 222 0.37 -25.29 -12.18
CA TYR A 222 0.68 -25.12 -13.60
C TYR A 222 -0.15 -26.02 -14.54
N GLU A 223 -0.48 -27.24 -14.09
CA GLU A 223 -1.15 -28.21 -14.95
C GLU A 223 -2.59 -27.79 -15.25
N THR A 224 -3.30 -27.20 -14.31
CA THR A 224 -4.64 -26.67 -14.54
C THR A 224 -4.58 -25.47 -15.50
N VAL A 225 -3.63 -24.55 -15.32
CA VAL A 225 -3.46 -23.41 -16.23
C VAL A 225 -3.19 -23.87 -17.66
N LYS A 226 -2.30 -24.84 -17.86
CA LYS A 226 -2.01 -25.41 -19.20
C LYS A 226 -3.25 -26.01 -19.87
N LYS A 227 -4.11 -26.70 -19.12
CA LYS A 227 -5.34 -27.31 -19.65
C LYS A 227 -6.30 -26.28 -20.25
N VAL A 228 -6.41 -25.10 -19.61
CA VAL A 228 -7.35 -24.05 -20.03
C VAL A 228 -6.70 -22.97 -20.91
N ALA A 229 -5.39 -23.00 -21.10
CA ALA A 229 -4.62 -21.97 -21.80
C ALA A 229 -5.07 -21.68 -23.24
N GLY A 230 -5.81 -22.62 -23.88
CA GLY A 230 -6.37 -22.45 -25.24
C GLY A 230 -7.58 -21.53 -25.28
N ASP A 231 -8.34 -21.45 -24.20
CA ASP A 231 -9.65 -20.77 -24.15
C ASP A 231 -9.71 -19.65 -23.10
N PHE A 232 -8.96 -19.79 -22.02
CA PHE A 232 -8.93 -18.79 -20.94
C PHE A 232 -8.29 -17.49 -21.41
N LYS A 233 -9.02 -16.38 -21.25
CA LYS A 233 -8.61 -15.03 -21.65
C LYS A 233 -8.64 -14.08 -20.45
N LEU A 234 -7.73 -13.11 -20.46
CA LEU A 234 -7.78 -12.01 -19.49
C LEU A 234 -7.31 -10.69 -20.10
N VAL A 235 -7.77 -9.59 -19.54
CA VAL A 235 -7.27 -8.25 -19.85
C VAL A 235 -6.42 -7.75 -18.68
N TYR A 236 -5.33 -7.06 -19.00
CA TYR A 236 -4.44 -6.43 -18.03
C TYR A 236 -4.20 -4.96 -18.33
N THR A 237 -4.17 -4.14 -17.29
CA THR A 237 -3.74 -2.74 -17.35
C THR A 237 -2.83 -2.37 -16.19
N PRO A 238 -1.66 -1.74 -16.44
CA PRO A 238 -0.77 -1.19 -15.41
C PRO A 238 -1.08 0.26 -15.04
N PHE A 239 -2.13 0.88 -15.56
CA PHE A 239 -2.42 2.32 -15.40
C PHE A 239 -1.20 3.21 -15.63
N HIS A 240 -0.44 3.00 -16.74
CA HIS A 240 0.81 3.68 -17.11
C HIS A 240 2.00 3.38 -16.19
N GLY A 241 1.90 2.41 -15.26
CA GLY A 241 2.85 2.18 -14.16
C GLY A 241 3.86 1.06 -14.38
N CYS A 242 4.57 0.76 -13.29
CA CYS A 242 5.72 -0.17 -13.24
C CYS A 242 5.36 -1.63 -13.58
N GLY A 243 4.09 -2.01 -13.45
CA GLY A 243 3.63 -3.37 -13.76
C GLY A 243 3.72 -3.75 -15.25
N HIS A 244 3.90 -2.77 -16.14
CA HIS A 244 3.86 -2.95 -17.60
C HIS A 244 4.81 -4.05 -18.14
N LYS A 245 5.93 -4.31 -17.48
CA LYS A 245 6.93 -5.31 -17.90
C LYS A 245 6.75 -6.63 -17.15
N LEU A 246 6.83 -6.60 -15.83
CA LEU A 246 6.93 -7.83 -15.03
C LEU A 246 5.62 -8.58 -14.87
N VAL A 247 4.47 -7.92 -14.86
CA VAL A 247 3.18 -8.61 -14.76
C VAL A 247 2.88 -9.39 -16.05
N PRO A 248 2.94 -8.82 -17.27
CA PRO A 248 2.78 -9.60 -18.49
C PRO A 248 3.81 -10.73 -18.64
N GLU A 249 5.06 -10.51 -18.20
CA GLU A 249 6.08 -11.55 -18.21
C GLU A 249 5.71 -12.72 -17.29
N ALA A 250 5.26 -12.44 -16.04
CA ALA A 250 4.82 -13.45 -15.09
C ALA A 250 3.65 -14.27 -15.66
N LEU A 251 2.64 -13.60 -16.21
CA LEU A 251 1.45 -14.25 -16.80
C LEU A 251 1.80 -15.10 -18.03
N THR A 252 2.73 -14.63 -18.86
CA THR A 252 3.23 -15.40 -20.01
C THR A 252 3.99 -16.64 -19.56
N ARG A 253 4.85 -16.51 -18.53
CA ARG A 253 5.60 -17.64 -17.95
C ARG A 253 4.66 -18.64 -17.24
N LEU A 254 3.53 -18.18 -16.68
CA LEU A 254 2.48 -19.04 -16.14
C LEU A 254 1.84 -19.91 -17.23
N GLY A 255 1.91 -19.48 -18.49
CA GLY A 255 1.38 -20.22 -19.64
C GLY A 255 0.12 -19.61 -20.24
N ILE A 256 -0.25 -18.41 -19.87
CA ILE A 256 -1.41 -17.69 -20.43
C ILE A 256 -1.11 -17.33 -21.90
N LYS A 257 -1.98 -17.77 -22.81
CA LYS A 257 -1.85 -17.53 -24.27
C LYS A 257 -2.64 -16.32 -24.75
N HIS A 258 -3.75 -15.99 -24.07
CA HIS A 258 -4.68 -14.94 -24.46
C HIS A 258 -4.68 -13.81 -23.42
N LEU A 259 -3.50 -13.23 -23.20
CA LEU A 259 -3.32 -12.01 -22.42
C LEU A 259 -3.51 -10.80 -23.34
N LEU A 260 -4.48 -9.96 -23.04
CA LEU A 260 -4.79 -8.71 -23.75
C LEU A 260 -4.39 -7.53 -22.84
N CYS A 261 -3.31 -6.86 -23.19
CA CYS A 261 -2.91 -5.63 -22.48
C CYS A 261 -3.58 -4.40 -23.10
N VAL A 262 -4.04 -3.45 -22.30
CA VAL A 262 -4.62 -2.18 -22.76
C VAL A 262 -3.52 -1.31 -23.38
N PRO A 263 -3.48 -1.13 -24.72
CA PRO A 263 -2.32 -0.53 -25.38
C PRO A 263 -2.01 0.88 -24.89
N GLU A 264 -3.03 1.71 -24.69
CA GLU A 264 -2.91 3.10 -24.26
C GLU A 264 -2.32 3.18 -22.85
N GLN A 265 -2.67 2.26 -21.97
CA GLN A 265 -2.24 2.24 -20.56
C GLN A 265 -0.93 1.47 -20.34
N MET A 266 -0.46 0.73 -21.33
CA MET A 266 0.90 0.12 -21.33
C MET A 266 2.00 1.16 -21.60
N VAL A 267 1.66 2.34 -22.11
CA VAL A 267 2.59 3.44 -22.30
C VAL A 267 2.92 4.07 -20.95
N ILE A 268 4.20 4.12 -20.61
CA ILE A 268 4.68 4.77 -19.38
C ILE A 268 4.50 6.26 -19.51
N ASP A 269 3.70 6.86 -18.63
CA ASP A 269 3.45 8.30 -18.61
C ASP A 269 3.05 8.77 -17.20
N GLY A 270 3.88 9.60 -16.58
CA GLY A 270 3.63 10.19 -15.26
C GLY A 270 2.47 11.19 -15.21
N ASN A 271 1.91 11.56 -16.36
CA ASN A 271 0.71 12.41 -16.43
C ASN A 271 -0.59 11.61 -16.37
N PHE A 272 -0.54 10.29 -16.45
CA PHE A 272 -1.71 9.40 -16.40
C PHE A 272 -2.87 9.82 -17.34
N PRO A 273 -2.62 10.00 -18.68
CA PRO A 273 -3.56 10.70 -19.57
C PRO A 273 -4.92 10.02 -19.71
N THR A 274 -5.05 8.74 -19.36
CA THR A 274 -6.30 7.98 -19.47
C THR A 274 -7.01 7.76 -18.13
N VAL A 275 -6.43 8.18 -17.00
CA VAL A 275 -7.03 7.99 -15.67
C VAL A 275 -6.82 9.24 -14.81
N VAL A 276 -7.85 9.69 -14.11
CA VAL A 276 -7.76 10.82 -13.19
C VAL A 276 -7.00 10.42 -11.91
N SER A 277 -7.28 9.22 -11.41
CA SER A 277 -6.60 8.61 -10.29
C SER A 277 -6.25 7.17 -10.66
N PRO A 278 -4.95 6.82 -10.75
CA PRO A 278 -4.49 5.48 -11.13
C PRO A 278 -4.59 4.48 -9.96
N ASN A 279 -5.74 4.45 -9.30
CA ASN A 279 -6.03 3.60 -8.15
C ASN A 279 -6.97 2.45 -8.57
N PRO A 280 -6.57 1.18 -8.43
CA PRO A 280 -7.41 0.04 -8.77
C PRO A 280 -8.67 -0.11 -7.88
N GLU A 281 -8.81 0.69 -6.82
CA GLU A 281 -10.07 0.84 -6.08
C GLU A 281 -11.13 1.61 -6.87
N ASN A 282 -10.72 2.41 -7.86
CA ASN A 282 -11.59 3.28 -8.63
C ASN A 282 -12.02 2.60 -9.95
N PRO A 283 -13.27 2.12 -10.07
CA PRO A 283 -13.74 1.40 -11.26
C PRO A 283 -13.64 2.21 -12.56
N GLU A 284 -13.74 3.54 -12.47
CA GLU A 284 -13.67 4.44 -13.64
C GLU A 284 -12.34 4.35 -14.39
N GLY A 285 -11.24 3.96 -13.73
CA GLY A 285 -9.93 3.75 -14.38
C GLY A 285 -9.91 2.57 -15.36
N PHE A 286 -10.84 1.64 -15.20
CA PHE A 286 -10.92 0.40 -15.99
C PHE A 286 -11.69 0.53 -17.30
N TYR A 287 -12.23 1.69 -17.67
CA TYR A 287 -13.12 1.83 -18.84
C TYR A 287 -12.52 1.29 -20.14
N LEU A 288 -11.23 1.56 -20.42
CA LEU A 288 -10.54 1.01 -21.60
C LEU A 288 -10.38 -0.51 -21.52
N ALA A 289 -10.07 -1.02 -20.34
CA ALA A 289 -9.94 -2.47 -20.12
C ALA A 289 -11.30 -3.18 -20.25
N ILE A 290 -12.38 -2.58 -19.78
CA ILE A 290 -13.75 -3.08 -19.95
C ILE A 290 -14.15 -3.09 -21.42
N ASP A 291 -13.86 -2.02 -22.17
CA ASP A 291 -14.11 -1.98 -23.61
C ASP A 291 -13.35 -3.05 -24.38
N LEU A 292 -12.08 -3.25 -24.02
CA LEU A 292 -11.24 -4.30 -24.62
C LEU A 292 -11.77 -5.70 -24.28
N ALA A 293 -12.19 -5.92 -23.04
CA ALA A 293 -12.77 -7.17 -22.56
C ALA A 293 -14.09 -7.50 -23.27
N LYS A 294 -15.01 -6.52 -23.38
CA LYS A 294 -16.29 -6.69 -24.10
C LYS A 294 -16.09 -7.03 -25.57
N LYS A 295 -15.12 -6.40 -26.26
CA LYS A 295 -14.79 -6.67 -27.68
C LYS A 295 -14.22 -8.06 -27.93
N ASN A 296 -13.57 -8.67 -26.94
CA ASN A 296 -12.87 -9.94 -27.09
C ASN A 296 -13.51 -11.09 -26.31
N ASP A 297 -14.68 -10.86 -25.75
CA ASP A 297 -15.41 -11.83 -24.90
C ASP A 297 -14.51 -12.39 -23.78
N VAL A 298 -14.07 -11.47 -22.90
CA VAL A 298 -13.24 -11.75 -21.72
C VAL A 298 -14.06 -11.46 -20.46
N ASP A 299 -13.95 -12.30 -19.44
CA ASP A 299 -14.72 -12.17 -18.18
C ASP A 299 -13.90 -11.64 -17.01
N PHE A 300 -12.58 -11.52 -17.17
CA PHE A 300 -11.66 -11.22 -16.09
C PHE A 300 -10.64 -10.14 -16.49
N ILE A 301 -10.55 -9.09 -15.66
CA ILE A 301 -9.63 -7.96 -15.85
C ILE A 301 -8.78 -7.78 -14.59
N LEU A 302 -7.48 -7.55 -14.77
CA LEU A 302 -6.51 -7.15 -13.75
C LEU A 302 -6.06 -5.71 -13.98
N GLY A 303 -5.92 -4.92 -12.91
CA GLY A 303 -5.32 -3.59 -12.97
C GLY A 303 -4.39 -3.35 -11.79
N THR A 304 -3.15 -2.90 -12.06
CA THR A 304 -2.17 -2.55 -11.01
C THR A 304 -1.96 -1.04 -10.94
N ASP A 305 -1.71 -0.53 -9.73
CA ASP A 305 -1.37 0.88 -9.52
C ASP A 305 0.05 1.23 -10.03
N PRO A 306 0.43 2.52 -10.09
CA PRO A 306 1.68 2.95 -10.72
C PRO A 306 2.95 2.32 -10.18
N ASP A 307 3.06 2.05 -8.89
CA ASP A 307 4.22 1.39 -8.29
C ASP A 307 4.03 -0.11 -8.07
N SER A 308 2.92 -0.67 -8.61
CA SER A 308 2.60 -2.11 -8.64
C SER A 308 2.69 -2.79 -7.27
N ASP A 309 2.25 -2.08 -6.23
CA ASP A 309 2.07 -2.65 -4.90
C ASP A 309 0.61 -3.06 -4.64
N ARG A 310 -0.36 -2.59 -5.47
CA ARG A 310 -1.78 -2.96 -5.41
C ARG A 310 -2.29 -3.52 -6.73
N VAL A 311 -3.24 -4.44 -6.63
CA VAL A 311 -3.95 -5.00 -7.79
C VAL A 311 -5.43 -5.10 -7.52
N GLY A 312 -6.24 -4.56 -8.44
CA GLY A 312 -7.69 -4.71 -8.46
C GLY A 312 -8.15 -5.61 -9.59
N ILE A 313 -9.30 -6.22 -9.41
CA ILE A 313 -9.93 -7.07 -10.41
C ILE A 313 -11.36 -6.62 -10.73
N MET A 314 -11.73 -6.77 -12.01
CA MET A 314 -13.10 -6.63 -12.48
C MET A 314 -13.56 -7.95 -13.04
N VAL A 315 -14.78 -8.35 -12.74
CA VAL A 315 -15.38 -9.60 -13.21
C VAL A 315 -16.71 -9.33 -13.90
N ARG A 316 -17.02 -10.12 -14.93
CA ARG A 316 -18.29 -10.02 -15.64
C ARG A 316 -19.38 -10.73 -14.81
N ASN A 317 -20.47 -10.03 -14.51
CA ASN A 317 -21.63 -10.61 -13.85
C ASN A 317 -22.57 -11.34 -14.83
N LYS A 318 -23.64 -11.94 -14.31
CA LYS A 318 -24.63 -12.68 -15.12
C LYS A 318 -25.43 -11.80 -16.11
N GLN A 319 -25.43 -10.50 -15.93
CA GLN A 319 -26.06 -9.52 -16.82
C GLN A 319 -25.11 -9.07 -17.96
N GLY A 320 -23.84 -9.51 -17.93
CA GLY A 320 -22.80 -9.14 -18.90
C GLY A 320 -22.07 -7.84 -18.57
N GLU A 321 -22.34 -7.24 -17.39
CA GLU A 321 -21.67 -6.04 -16.93
C GLU A 321 -20.47 -6.35 -16.06
N PHE A 322 -19.44 -5.49 -16.07
CA PHE A 322 -18.26 -5.63 -15.23
C PHE A 322 -18.45 -4.96 -13.88
N GLU A 323 -18.19 -5.71 -12.83
CA GLU A 323 -18.24 -5.25 -11.45
C GLU A 323 -16.86 -5.37 -10.79
N PRO A 324 -16.46 -4.37 -9.95
CA PRO A 324 -15.24 -4.47 -9.16
C PRO A 324 -15.44 -5.51 -8.05
N VAL A 325 -14.43 -6.35 -7.87
CA VAL A 325 -14.31 -7.19 -6.67
C VAL A 325 -13.51 -6.41 -5.65
N THR A 326 -14.08 -6.14 -4.47
CA THR A 326 -13.41 -5.33 -3.45
C THR A 326 -12.13 -6.00 -2.96
N GLY A 327 -11.23 -5.21 -2.35
CA GLY A 327 -10.00 -5.77 -1.77
C GLY A 327 -10.27 -6.84 -0.71
N ASN A 328 -11.32 -6.66 0.09
CA ASN A 328 -11.79 -7.68 1.02
C ASN A 328 -12.22 -8.97 0.32
N GLN A 329 -13.04 -8.87 -0.69
CA GLN A 329 -13.55 -10.01 -1.47
C GLN A 329 -12.43 -10.73 -2.25
N THR A 330 -11.56 -9.96 -2.89
CA THR A 330 -10.38 -10.50 -3.59
C THR A 330 -9.46 -11.23 -2.63
N GLY A 331 -9.23 -10.67 -1.43
CA GLY A 331 -8.38 -11.28 -0.42
C GLY A 331 -8.93 -12.61 0.08
N VAL A 332 -10.23 -12.73 0.34
CA VAL A 332 -10.82 -14.01 0.79
C VAL A 332 -10.87 -15.05 -0.31
N LEU A 333 -11.15 -14.64 -1.56
CA LEU A 333 -11.06 -15.52 -2.73
C LEU A 333 -9.66 -16.11 -2.86
N LEU A 334 -8.65 -15.25 -2.80
CA LEU A 334 -7.25 -15.67 -2.95
C LEU A 334 -6.80 -16.53 -1.78
N LEU A 335 -7.20 -16.21 -0.54
CA LEU A 335 -6.87 -17.00 0.66
C LEU A 335 -7.45 -18.43 0.56
N ASP A 336 -8.77 -18.56 0.26
CA ASP A 336 -9.40 -19.88 0.13
C ASP A 336 -8.76 -20.70 -0.99
N TYR A 337 -8.50 -20.04 -2.14
CA TYR A 337 -7.83 -20.69 -3.27
C TYR A 337 -6.42 -21.17 -2.90
N LEU A 338 -5.59 -20.32 -2.30
CA LEU A 338 -4.20 -20.66 -1.89
C LEU A 338 -4.17 -21.84 -0.93
N ILE A 339 -5.02 -21.83 0.09
CA ILE A 339 -5.13 -22.95 1.03
C ILE A 339 -5.48 -24.24 0.29
N GLY A 340 -6.50 -24.20 -0.58
CA GLY A 340 -6.92 -25.33 -1.38
C GLY A 340 -5.86 -25.84 -2.34
N ALA A 341 -5.19 -24.93 -3.06
CA ALA A 341 -4.13 -25.25 -4.01
C ALA A 341 -2.90 -25.85 -3.32
N MET A 342 -2.46 -25.25 -2.20
CA MET A 342 -1.35 -25.77 -1.40
C MET A 342 -1.67 -27.14 -0.78
N LYS A 343 -2.92 -27.38 -0.34
CA LYS A 343 -3.37 -28.72 0.12
C LYS A 343 -3.26 -29.74 -1.02
N ARG A 344 -3.78 -29.44 -2.20
CA ARG A 344 -3.70 -30.33 -3.38
C ARG A 344 -2.25 -30.62 -3.79
N ALA A 345 -1.37 -29.61 -3.68
CA ALA A 345 0.05 -29.74 -4.00
C ALA A 345 0.89 -30.38 -2.88
N GLY A 346 0.31 -30.65 -1.71
CA GLY A 346 1.06 -31.13 -0.53
C GLY A 346 2.06 -30.12 0.03
N LYS A 347 1.84 -28.83 -0.19
CA LYS A 347 2.75 -27.73 0.18
C LYS A 347 2.26 -26.89 1.37
N LEU A 348 1.02 -27.12 1.88
CA LEU A 348 0.50 -26.32 2.99
C LEU A 348 1.30 -26.63 4.26
N PRO A 349 1.97 -25.61 4.87
CA PRO A 349 2.67 -25.80 6.13
C PRO A 349 1.71 -26.23 7.26
N ALA A 350 2.16 -27.13 8.13
CA ALA A 350 1.35 -27.60 9.26
C ALA A 350 1.01 -26.46 10.26
N ASN A 351 1.87 -25.43 10.30
CA ASN A 351 1.72 -24.25 11.15
C ASN A 351 1.36 -23.00 10.32
N ALA A 352 0.62 -23.17 9.20
CA ALA A 352 0.26 -22.06 8.33
C ALA A 352 -0.56 -20.99 9.07
N ALA A 353 -0.32 -19.73 8.71
CA ALA A 353 -1.08 -18.59 9.22
C ALA A 353 -1.39 -17.59 8.12
N ALA A 354 -2.43 -16.79 8.33
CA ALA A 354 -2.79 -15.62 7.55
C ALA A 354 -2.74 -14.35 8.41
N LEU A 355 -2.40 -13.21 7.81
CA LEU A 355 -2.45 -11.90 8.45
C LEU A 355 -3.47 -11.01 7.75
N LYS A 356 -4.22 -10.23 8.55
CA LYS A 356 -5.14 -9.20 8.07
C LYS A 356 -5.09 -7.97 8.98
N THR A 357 -5.65 -6.84 8.54
CA THR A 357 -5.78 -5.69 9.43
C THR A 357 -7.04 -5.78 10.28
N ILE A 358 -7.08 -4.98 11.36
CA ILE A 358 -8.27 -4.83 12.22
C ILE A 358 -9.50 -4.27 11.48
N VAL A 359 -9.33 -3.74 10.28
CA VAL A 359 -10.41 -3.20 9.42
C VAL A 359 -10.66 -4.04 8.16
N THR A 360 -9.90 -5.12 7.99
CA THR A 360 -10.11 -6.12 6.93
C THR A 360 -11.19 -7.11 7.37
N THR A 361 -11.98 -7.64 6.43
CA THR A 361 -13.13 -8.53 6.68
C THR A 361 -12.85 -9.68 7.65
N GLU A 362 -13.81 -9.96 8.54
CA GLU A 362 -13.75 -11.14 9.41
C GLU A 362 -14.01 -12.45 8.64
N MET A 363 -14.46 -12.40 7.40
CA MET A 363 -14.54 -13.57 6.53
C MET A 363 -13.18 -14.25 6.35
N ALA A 364 -12.08 -13.48 6.31
CA ALA A 364 -10.73 -14.04 6.23
C ALA A 364 -10.40 -14.93 7.43
N ARG A 365 -10.80 -14.51 8.64
CA ARG A 365 -10.66 -15.33 9.84
C ARG A 365 -11.49 -16.60 9.73
N ALA A 366 -12.75 -16.48 9.28
CA ALA A 366 -13.63 -17.65 9.11
C ALA A 366 -13.05 -18.65 8.09
N VAL A 367 -12.46 -18.17 6.99
CA VAL A 367 -11.77 -19.01 6.01
C VAL A 367 -10.54 -19.70 6.61
N ALA A 368 -9.70 -18.96 7.32
CA ALA A 368 -8.48 -19.50 7.94
C ALA A 368 -8.82 -20.58 8.99
N GLU A 369 -9.68 -20.27 9.96
CA GLU A 369 -10.07 -21.16 11.05
C GLU A 369 -10.76 -22.43 10.53
N ALA A 370 -11.66 -22.31 9.55
CA ALA A 370 -12.32 -23.47 8.92
C ALA A 370 -11.34 -24.42 8.23
N ASN A 371 -10.15 -23.93 7.90
CA ASN A 371 -9.08 -24.70 7.26
C ASN A 371 -7.94 -25.09 8.21
N GLY A 372 -8.03 -24.74 9.50
CA GLY A 372 -7.05 -25.07 10.53
C GLY A 372 -5.82 -24.16 10.54
N LEU A 373 -5.94 -22.93 10.02
CA LEU A 373 -4.89 -21.93 10.05
C LEU A 373 -5.12 -20.93 11.18
N ASP A 374 -4.04 -20.43 11.77
CA ASP A 374 -4.09 -19.24 12.61
C ASP A 374 -4.35 -17.98 11.76
N CYS A 375 -5.12 -17.04 12.31
CA CYS A 375 -5.37 -15.73 11.67
C CYS A 375 -5.08 -14.60 12.65
N TYR A 376 -4.12 -13.74 12.32
CA TYR A 376 -3.70 -12.64 13.18
C TYR A 376 -4.14 -11.29 12.61
N ASP A 377 -4.58 -10.42 13.52
CA ASP A 377 -4.86 -9.01 13.22
C ASP A 377 -3.60 -8.17 13.42
N THR A 378 -3.44 -7.16 12.55
CA THR A 378 -2.45 -6.09 12.69
C THR A 378 -3.13 -4.72 12.57
N PHE A 379 -2.43 -3.65 12.90
CA PHE A 379 -2.86 -2.32 12.46
C PHE A 379 -2.76 -2.20 10.94
N THR A 380 -3.45 -1.19 10.38
CA THR A 380 -3.35 -0.85 8.95
C THR A 380 -1.95 -0.36 8.61
N GLY A 381 -1.43 -0.86 7.49
CA GLY A 381 -0.08 -0.59 6.99
C GLY A 381 0.79 -1.85 6.99
N PHE A 382 1.34 -2.18 5.82
CA PHE A 382 2.10 -3.42 5.62
C PHE A 382 3.34 -3.55 6.51
N LYS A 383 3.89 -2.44 7.03
CA LYS A 383 4.96 -2.50 8.04
C LYS A 383 4.59 -3.32 9.27
N PHE A 384 3.33 -3.22 9.74
CA PHE A 384 2.85 -4.01 10.89
C PHE A 384 2.64 -5.48 10.54
N MET A 385 2.26 -5.77 9.29
CA MET A 385 2.20 -7.16 8.80
C MET A 385 3.60 -7.74 8.68
N ALA A 386 4.56 -6.99 8.12
CA ALA A 386 5.96 -7.41 8.03
C ALA A 386 6.57 -7.65 9.42
N GLU A 387 6.35 -6.75 10.37
CA GLU A 387 6.78 -6.91 11.76
C GLU A 387 6.19 -8.18 12.38
N LYS A 388 4.87 -8.40 12.22
CA LYS A 388 4.20 -9.61 12.73
C LYS A 388 4.70 -10.88 12.05
N MET A 389 4.95 -10.83 10.75
CA MET A 389 5.54 -11.93 10.00
C MET A 389 6.95 -12.26 10.52
N ASN A 390 7.81 -11.25 10.69
CA ASN A 390 9.16 -11.43 11.25
C ASN A 390 9.12 -12.01 12.67
N GLU A 391 8.18 -11.55 13.52
CA GLU A 391 7.97 -12.10 14.87
C GLU A 391 7.61 -13.59 14.83
N LEU A 392 6.61 -13.97 14.04
CA LEU A 392 6.11 -15.34 13.95
C LEU A 392 7.14 -16.30 13.37
N GLU A 393 7.83 -15.89 12.31
CA GLU A 393 8.88 -16.67 11.66
C GLU A 393 10.12 -16.78 12.52
N GLY A 394 10.57 -15.66 13.12
CA GLY A 394 11.72 -15.64 14.02
C GLY A 394 11.54 -16.50 15.27
N ALA A 395 10.31 -16.62 15.76
CA ALA A 395 9.94 -17.51 16.86
C ALA A 395 9.72 -18.97 16.42
N GLY A 396 9.74 -19.28 15.11
CA GLY A 396 9.39 -20.60 14.58
C GLY A 396 7.95 -21.02 14.87
N LYS A 397 7.07 -20.05 15.16
CA LYS A 397 5.68 -20.32 15.58
C LYS A 397 4.78 -20.64 14.40
N ASN A 398 4.77 -19.77 13.39
CA ASN A 398 3.93 -19.91 12.21
C ASN A 398 4.70 -19.60 10.94
N THR A 399 4.25 -20.21 9.85
CA THR A 399 4.61 -19.84 8.46
C THR A 399 3.46 -19.03 7.89
N VAL A 400 3.68 -17.76 7.63
CA VAL A 400 2.66 -16.86 7.07
C VAL A 400 2.57 -17.10 5.56
N ILE A 401 1.44 -17.65 5.10
CA ILE A 401 1.22 -17.95 3.67
C ILE A 401 0.58 -16.80 2.91
N PHE A 402 -0.13 -15.90 3.60
CA PHE A 402 -0.86 -14.80 3.00
C PHE A 402 -1.07 -13.65 3.98
N SER A 403 -0.85 -12.43 3.51
CA SER A 403 -1.15 -11.19 4.24
C SER A 403 -1.84 -10.22 3.32
N TYR A 404 -2.88 -9.51 3.77
CA TYR A 404 -3.55 -8.54 2.93
C TYR A 404 -4.29 -7.44 3.67
N GLU A 405 -4.51 -6.34 2.98
CA GLU A 405 -5.33 -5.20 3.39
C GLU A 405 -6.56 -5.06 2.49
N GLU A 406 -7.64 -4.53 3.06
CA GLU A 406 -8.86 -4.19 2.34
C GLU A 406 -8.63 -3.21 1.17
N SER A 407 -7.52 -2.48 1.22
CA SER A 407 -7.11 -1.48 0.21
C SER A 407 -6.31 -2.09 -0.96
N TYR A 408 -6.63 -3.32 -1.38
CA TYR A 408 -6.09 -3.99 -2.57
C TYR A 408 -4.59 -4.33 -2.52
N GLY A 409 -4.00 -4.36 -1.33
CA GLY A 409 -2.61 -4.78 -1.10
C GLY A 409 -2.55 -6.23 -0.61
N TYR A 410 -1.70 -7.04 -1.26
CA TYR A 410 -1.53 -8.46 -0.95
C TYR A 410 -0.04 -8.79 -0.90
N MET A 411 0.35 -9.69 0.00
CA MET A 411 1.71 -10.21 0.11
C MET A 411 1.68 -11.73 0.26
N ILE A 412 2.38 -12.40 -0.64
CA ILE A 412 2.54 -13.85 -0.66
C ILE A 412 4.04 -14.17 -0.78
N GLY A 413 4.50 -15.16 -0.03
CA GLY A 413 5.90 -15.54 -0.01
C GLY A 413 6.73 -14.77 1.00
N HIS A 414 8.02 -15.17 1.14
CA HIS A 414 8.93 -14.69 2.18
C HIS A 414 10.04 -13.78 1.67
N TYR A 415 10.09 -13.54 0.35
CA TYR A 415 11.16 -12.79 -0.30
C TYR A 415 10.94 -11.27 -0.30
N VAL A 416 9.72 -10.81 0.02
CA VAL A 416 9.35 -9.40 0.19
C VAL A 416 8.79 -9.14 1.60
N ARG A 417 8.71 -7.86 1.98
CA ARG A 417 8.09 -7.38 3.23
C ARG A 417 7.17 -6.16 2.99
N ASP A 418 6.69 -6.02 1.76
CA ASP A 418 5.64 -5.08 1.38
C ASP A 418 4.69 -5.75 0.39
N LYS A 419 3.62 -5.07 0.03
CA LYS A 419 2.62 -5.50 -0.95
C LYS A 419 3.28 -5.84 -2.29
N ASP A 420 2.85 -6.91 -2.91
CA ASP A 420 3.37 -7.40 -4.18
C ASP A 420 2.25 -7.66 -5.18
N ALA A 421 1.97 -6.68 -6.04
CA ALA A 421 0.97 -6.83 -7.08
C ALA A 421 1.44 -7.72 -8.24
N VAL A 422 2.75 -7.96 -8.41
CA VAL A 422 3.26 -8.88 -9.46
C VAL A 422 2.88 -10.32 -9.10
N THR A 423 3.22 -10.76 -7.89
CA THR A 423 2.86 -12.09 -7.41
C THR A 423 1.35 -12.24 -7.20
N ALA A 424 0.70 -11.20 -6.68
CA ALA A 424 -0.76 -11.24 -6.54
C ALA A 424 -1.46 -11.37 -7.90
N SER A 425 -1.03 -10.64 -8.94
CA SER A 425 -1.57 -10.78 -10.30
C SER A 425 -1.36 -12.19 -10.88
N LEU A 426 -0.17 -12.78 -10.65
CA LEU A 426 0.14 -14.14 -11.04
C LEU A 426 -0.85 -15.15 -10.41
N LEU A 427 -1.02 -15.07 -9.09
CA LEU A 427 -1.84 -16.02 -8.32
C LEU A 427 -3.35 -15.76 -8.50
N LEU A 428 -3.79 -14.54 -8.69
CA LEU A 428 -5.16 -14.21 -9.08
C LEU A 428 -5.50 -14.79 -10.47
N THR A 429 -4.53 -14.80 -11.38
CA THR A 429 -4.70 -15.42 -12.71
C THR A 429 -4.73 -16.95 -12.61
N GLU A 430 -3.85 -17.56 -11.80
CA GLU A 430 -3.87 -19.00 -11.53
C GLU A 430 -5.23 -19.41 -10.93
N MET A 431 -5.71 -18.66 -9.94
CA MET A 431 -7.02 -18.85 -9.31
C MET A 431 -8.15 -18.75 -10.33
N ALA A 432 -8.16 -17.70 -11.15
CA ALA A 432 -9.20 -17.51 -12.18
C ALA A 432 -9.21 -18.64 -13.20
N ALA A 433 -8.04 -19.08 -13.66
CA ALA A 433 -7.88 -20.24 -14.55
C ALA A 433 -8.37 -21.55 -13.91
N TRP A 434 -8.12 -21.73 -12.60
CA TRP A 434 -8.60 -22.89 -11.87
C TRP A 434 -10.13 -22.91 -11.78
N TYR A 435 -10.79 -21.80 -11.41
CA TYR A 435 -12.25 -21.70 -11.39
C TYR A 435 -12.84 -21.87 -12.79
N TYR A 436 -12.22 -21.28 -13.80
CA TYR A 436 -12.62 -21.48 -15.20
C TYR A 436 -12.59 -22.98 -15.59
N SER A 437 -11.57 -23.73 -15.15
CA SER A 437 -11.49 -25.18 -15.37
C SER A 437 -12.62 -25.98 -14.72
N GLN A 438 -13.26 -25.41 -13.69
CA GLN A 438 -14.43 -26.00 -13.02
C GLN A 438 -15.76 -25.50 -13.63
N GLY A 439 -15.73 -24.71 -14.71
CA GLY A 439 -16.91 -24.10 -15.33
C GLY A 439 -17.50 -22.94 -14.51
N MET A 440 -16.70 -22.30 -13.69
CA MET A 440 -17.10 -21.18 -12.82
C MET A 440 -16.38 -19.90 -13.22
N THR A 441 -17.09 -18.77 -13.15
CA THR A 441 -16.48 -17.44 -13.15
C THR A 441 -16.02 -17.08 -11.73
N LEU A 442 -15.20 -16.03 -11.59
CA LEU A 442 -14.86 -15.51 -10.24
C LEU A 442 -16.08 -14.91 -9.52
N PHE A 443 -17.07 -14.44 -10.27
CA PHE A 443 -18.36 -14.02 -9.71
C PHE A 443 -19.09 -15.21 -9.03
N ASP A 444 -19.15 -16.36 -9.71
CA ASP A 444 -19.74 -17.58 -9.14
C ASP A 444 -18.94 -18.09 -7.93
N ALA A 445 -17.60 -18.02 -8.01
CA ALA A 445 -16.70 -18.41 -6.93
C ALA A 445 -16.91 -17.58 -5.67
N LEU A 446 -17.06 -16.25 -5.82
CA LEU A 446 -17.33 -15.35 -4.69
C LEU A 446 -18.67 -15.67 -4.02
N ASN A 447 -19.72 -15.91 -4.78
CA ASN A 447 -21.02 -16.31 -4.24
C ASN A 447 -20.93 -17.66 -3.50
N ALA A 448 -20.21 -18.63 -4.04
CA ALA A 448 -19.98 -19.91 -3.38
C ALA A 448 -19.22 -19.76 -2.03
N LEU A 449 -18.29 -18.81 -1.92
CA LEU A 449 -17.62 -18.49 -0.66
C LEU A 449 -18.58 -17.86 0.35
N PHE A 450 -19.47 -16.96 -0.06
CA PHE A 450 -20.50 -16.41 0.84
C PHE A 450 -21.44 -17.51 1.37
N GLU A 451 -21.87 -18.42 0.53
CA GLU A 451 -22.67 -19.57 0.95
C GLU A 451 -21.91 -20.48 1.92
N LYS A 452 -20.61 -20.68 1.70
CA LYS A 452 -19.78 -21.59 2.52
C LYS A 452 -19.41 -21.01 3.89
N TYR A 453 -19.03 -19.71 3.95
CA TYR A 453 -18.45 -19.10 5.16
C TYR A 453 -19.37 -18.06 5.81
N GLY A 454 -20.40 -17.59 5.11
CA GLY A 454 -21.36 -16.59 5.55
C GLY A 454 -21.31 -15.31 4.72
N TRP A 455 -22.41 -14.57 4.74
CA TRP A 455 -22.63 -13.35 3.97
C TRP A 455 -22.01 -12.14 4.70
N TYR A 456 -20.69 -12.01 4.60
CA TYR A 456 -19.97 -10.85 5.14
C TYR A 456 -20.13 -9.64 4.22
N GLY A 457 -20.12 -8.44 4.82
CA GLY A 457 -20.19 -7.17 4.10
C GLY A 457 -19.41 -6.08 4.81
N GLU A 458 -18.70 -5.28 4.02
CA GLU A 458 -17.85 -4.21 4.51
C GLU A 458 -18.19 -2.90 3.81
N LYS A 459 -18.09 -1.79 4.56
CA LYS A 459 -18.23 -0.45 4.01
C LYS A 459 -17.37 0.54 4.79
N THR A 460 -16.66 1.39 4.07
CA THR A 460 -15.87 2.47 4.66
C THR A 460 -16.55 3.81 4.41
N HIS A 461 -16.70 4.61 5.46
CA HIS A 461 -17.16 5.99 5.39
C HIS A 461 -16.02 6.95 5.73
N ASN A 462 -15.91 8.04 4.96
CA ASN A 462 -14.99 9.12 5.24
C ASN A 462 -15.78 10.31 5.77
N LEU A 463 -15.68 10.59 7.07
CA LEU A 463 -16.24 11.79 7.69
C LEU A 463 -15.22 12.92 7.51
N VAL A 464 -15.39 13.73 6.49
CA VAL A 464 -14.51 14.86 6.18
C VAL A 464 -14.91 16.04 7.06
N MET A 465 -13.94 16.64 7.75
CA MET A 465 -14.12 17.79 8.63
C MET A 465 -13.35 18.99 8.04
N PRO A 466 -13.94 19.70 7.07
CA PRO A 466 -13.25 20.78 6.37
C PRO A 466 -13.11 22.01 7.26
N GLY A 467 -12.09 22.82 6.97
CA GLY A 467 -11.83 24.08 7.67
C GLY A 467 -10.65 24.01 8.64
N LEU A 468 -10.26 25.17 9.15
CA LEU A 468 -9.13 25.32 10.08
C LEU A 468 -9.36 24.60 11.41
N ASP A 469 -10.60 24.38 11.80
CA ASP A 469 -11.02 23.67 13.01
C ASP A 469 -11.24 22.14 12.80
N GLY A 470 -10.99 21.64 11.60
CA GLY A 470 -11.20 20.23 11.27
C GLY A 470 -10.46 19.25 12.16
N ALA A 471 -9.20 19.55 12.49
CA ALA A 471 -8.39 18.73 13.40
C ALA A 471 -8.96 18.73 14.84
N GLU A 472 -9.46 19.87 15.31
CA GLU A 472 -10.09 19.99 16.62
C GLU A 472 -11.41 19.21 16.69
N LYS A 473 -12.23 19.28 15.65
CA LYS A 473 -13.49 18.51 15.53
C LYS A 473 -13.20 17.00 15.53
N MET A 474 -12.19 16.56 14.78
CA MET A 474 -11.73 15.16 14.79
C MET A 474 -11.35 14.70 16.19
N ALA A 475 -10.51 15.50 16.88
CA ALA A 475 -10.06 15.19 18.23
C ALA A 475 -11.23 15.15 19.23
N ALA A 476 -12.18 16.08 19.11
CA ALA A 476 -13.39 16.14 19.93
C ALA A 476 -14.28 14.91 19.75
N LEU A 477 -14.52 14.47 18.49
CA LEU A 477 -15.31 13.27 18.21
C LEU A 477 -14.62 12.01 18.78
N MET A 478 -13.32 11.83 18.55
CA MET A 478 -12.58 10.70 19.09
C MET A 478 -12.59 10.69 20.62
N LYS A 479 -12.45 11.87 21.26
CA LYS A 479 -12.53 12.02 22.71
C LYS A 479 -13.91 11.65 23.22
N SER A 480 -14.98 12.15 22.61
CA SER A 480 -16.37 11.84 22.99
C SER A 480 -16.66 10.35 22.92
N LEU A 481 -16.28 9.68 21.82
CA LEU A 481 -16.47 8.24 21.66
C LEU A 481 -15.66 7.40 22.66
N ARG A 482 -14.53 7.92 23.13
CA ARG A 482 -13.67 7.27 24.13
C ARG A 482 -14.17 7.45 25.55
N GLU A 483 -14.57 8.67 25.94
CA GLU A 483 -15.03 9.00 27.28
C GLU A 483 -16.46 8.52 27.54
N THR A 484 -17.30 8.56 26.49
CA THR A 484 -18.72 8.15 26.56
C THR A 484 -19.04 7.21 25.39
N PRO A 485 -18.48 5.98 25.42
CA PRO A 485 -18.74 5.01 24.36
C PRO A 485 -20.24 4.69 24.27
N PRO A 486 -20.80 4.59 23.04
CA PRO A 486 -22.22 4.25 22.88
C PRO A 486 -22.50 2.85 23.43
N SER A 487 -23.55 2.71 24.23
CA SER A 487 -24.03 1.40 24.70
C SER A 487 -24.81 0.64 23.63
N GLU A 488 -25.26 1.36 22.58
CA GLU A 488 -26.04 0.85 21.48
C GLU A 488 -25.70 1.61 20.19
N ILE A 489 -25.59 0.90 19.07
CA ILE A 489 -25.36 1.46 17.72
C ILE A 489 -26.46 0.95 16.81
N ALA A 490 -27.23 1.88 16.21
CA ALA A 490 -28.33 1.58 15.29
C ALA A 490 -29.33 0.51 15.84
N GLY A 491 -29.67 0.60 17.13
CA GLY A 491 -30.60 -0.33 17.79
C GLY A 491 -29.98 -1.67 18.23
N VAL A 492 -28.67 -1.85 18.09
CA VAL A 492 -27.96 -3.08 18.52
C VAL A 492 -26.98 -2.74 19.63
N LYS A 493 -27.05 -3.52 20.72
CA LYS A 493 -26.17 -3.34 21.88
C LYS A 493 -24.71 -3.59 21.53
N VAL A 494 -23.85 -2.75 22.07
CA VAL A 494 -22.39 -2.99 22.07
C VAL A 494 -22.08 -4.07 23.08
N ALA A 495 -21.41 -5.12 22.65
CA ALA A 495 -20.94 -6.21 23.52
C ALA A 495 -19.55 -5.91 24.08
N THR A 496 -18.63 -5.44 23.24
CA THR A 496 -17.25 -5.11 23.61
C THR A 496 -16.82 -3.78 22.99
N TYR A 497 -16.15 -2.98 23.78
CA TYR A 497 -15.49 -1.75 23.35
C TYR A 497 -13.97 -1.93 23.48
N LYS A 498 -13.23 -1.68 22.39
CA LYS A 498 -11.77 -1.75 22.38
C LYS A 498 -11.16 -0.38 22.09
N ASP A 499 -10.23 0.04 22.94
CA ASP A 499 -9.38 1.20 22.71
C ASP A 499 -7.96 0.74 22.43
N TYR A 500 -7.51 0.93 21.20
CA TYR A 500 -6.16 0.55 20.79
C TYR A 500 -5.09 1.57 21.19
N SER A 501 -5.47 2.74 21.76
CA SER A 501 -4.47 3.70 22.23
C SER A 501 -3.76 3.21 23.49
N ASP A 502 -4.48 2.54 24.38
CA ASP A 502 -3.97 1.96 25.63
C ASP A 502 -3.98 0.42 25.66
N GLY A 503 -4.48 -0.22 24.59
CA GLY A 503 -4.53 -1.67 24.45
C GLY A 503 -5.51 -2.32 25.41
N THR A 504 -6.71 -1.77 25.56
CA THR A 504 -7.75 -2.31 26.43
C THR A 504 -9.00 -2.76 25.68
N ALA A 505 -9.66 -3.78 26.20
CA ALA A 505 -11.01 -4.18 25.81
C ALA A 505 -11.90 -4.16 27.06
N ARG A 506 -13.08 -3.55 26.93
CA ARG A 506 -14.09 -3.50 28.01
C ARG A 506 -15.31 -4.29 27.59
N ASP A 507 -15.70 -5.26 28.38
CA ASP A 507 -17.00 -5.93 28.26
C ASP A 507 -18.12 -4.98 28.71
N ALA A 508 -19.11 -4.77 27.85
CA ALA A 508 -20.17 -3.79 28.11
C ALA A 508 -21.17 -4.23 29.18
N ALA A 509 -21.33 -5.53 29.39
CA ALA A 509 -22.28 -6.07 30.37
C ALA A 509 -21.70 -6.10 31.79
N SER A 510 -20.47 -6.59 31.95
CA SER A 510 -19.77 -6.69 33.25
C SER A 510 -18.98 -5.48 33.62
N GLY A 511 -18.57 -4.65 32.65
CA GLY A 511 -17.63 -3.54 32.83
C GLY A 511 -16.18 -4.01 33.03
N GLU A 512 -15.90 -5.31 32.91
CA GLU A 512 -14.54 -5.86 33.02
C GLU A 512 -13.62 -5.30 31.93
N VAL A 513 -12.40 -4.94 32.33
CA VAL A 513 -11.37 -4.44 31.41
C VAL A 513 -10.23 -5.44 31.33
N THR A 514 -9.92 -5.86 30.11
CA THR A 514 -8.82 -6.80 29.81
C THR A 514 -7.80 -6.13 28.89
N LYS A 515 -6.56 -6.64 28.87
CA LYS A 515 -5.54 -6.21 27.93
C LYS A 515 -5.68 -6.96 26.60
N ILE A 516 -5.46 -6.23 25.50
CA ILE A 516 -5.41 -6.79 24.14
C ILE A 516 -4.00 -6.69 23.58
N ALA A 517 -3.68 -7.51 22.60
CA ALA A 517 -2.31 -7.62 22.05
C ALA A 517 -1.84 -6.36 21.30
N LEU A 518 -2.78 -5.66 20.66
CA LEU A 518 -2.47 -4.47 19.86
C LEU A 518 -2.69 -3.20 20.69
N SER A 519 -1.70 -2.29 20.71
CA SER A 519 -1.77 -1.02 21.43
C SER A 519 -0.93 0.07 20.75
N GLY A 520 -1.12 1.33 21.15
CA GLY A 520 -0.33 2.46 20.65
C GLY A 520 -0.88 3.10 19.36
N SER A 521 -2.13 2.83 18.98
CA SER A 521 -2.78 3.45 17.82
C SER A 521 -4.10 4.12 18.21
N ASN A 522 -4.34 5.34 17.72
CA ASN A 522 -5.59 6.06 18.00
C ASN A 522 -6.77 5.49 17.21
N VAL A 523 -7.22 4.30 17.58
CA VAL A 523 -8.32 3.56 16.95
C VAL A 523 -9.27 3.06 18.02
N LEU A 524 -10.57 3.14 17.75
CA LEU A 524 -11.64 2.57 18.57
C LEU A 524 -12.38 1.49 17.79
N ARG A 525 -12.76 0.40 18.45
CA ARG A 525 -13.58 -0.66 17.86
C ARG A 525 -14.73 -1.02 18.78
N PHE A 526 -15.94 -0.98 18.23
CA PHE A 526 -17.16 -1.43 18.88
C PHE A 526 -17.58 -2.76 18.27
N GLU A 527 -17.66 -3.80 19.07
CA GLU A 527 -18.14 -5.12 18.68
C GLU A 527 -19.58 -5.26 19.18
N LEU A 528 -20.52 -5.47 18.26
CA LEU A 528 -21.96 -5.50 18.55
C LEU A 528 -22.45 -6.91 18.78
N CYS A 529 -23.59 -7.05 19.47
CA CYS A 529 -24.19 -8.35 19.80
C CYS A 529 -24.66 -9.16 18.58
N ASP A 530 -24.81 -8.54 17.41
CA ASP A 530 -25.09 -9.23 16.14
C ASP A 530 -23.84 -9.63 15.36
N GLY A 531 -22.65 -9.46 15.96
CA GLY A 531 -21.36 -9.78 15.34
C GLY A 531 -20.84 -8.70 14.39
N THR A 532 -21.50 -7.55 14.29
CA THR A 532 -20.99 -6.38 13.52
C THR A 532 -19.88 -5.69 14.31
N HIS A 533 -18.85 -5.25 13.59
CA HIS A 533 -17.78 -4.42 14.15
C HIS A 533 -17.78 -3.04 13.49
N ILE A 534 -17.75 -2.00 14.30
CA ILE A 534 -17.59 -0.62 13.86
C ILE A 534 -16.21 -0.14 14.32
N VAL A 535 -15.34 0.22 13.38
CA VAL A 535 -13.98 0.70 13.70
C VAL A 535 -13.87 2.17 13.30
N VAL A 536 -13.43 3.00 14.24
CA VAL A 536 -13.29 4.46 14.07
C VAL A 536 -11.81 4.84 14.16
N ARG A 537 -11.29 5.45 13.10
CA ARG A 537 -9.87 5.80 12.98
C ARG A 537 -9.69 7.19 12.34
N PRO A 538 -9.05 8.14 13.03
CA PRO A 538 -8.69 9.41 12.43
C PRO A 538 -7.58 9.23 11.38
N SER A 539 -7.61 10.02 10.31
CA SER A 539 -6.49 10.11 9.38
C SER A 539 -5.33 10.87 10.03
N GLY A 540 -4.09 10.40 9.79
CA GLY A 540 -2.89 11.11 10.25
C GLY A 540 -2.46 12.26 9.31
N THR A 541 -3.02 12.34 8.10
CA THR A 541 -2.55 13.26 7.05
C THR A 541 -3.63 14.21 6.52
N GLU A 542 -4.90 13.96 6.85
CA GLU A 542 -6.03 14.72 6.31
C GLU A 542 -7.09 14.91 7.40
N PRO A 543 -7.84 16.02 7.42
CA PRO A 543 -8.88 16.28 8.42
C PRO A 543 -10.13 15.42 8.14
N LYS A 544 -10.00 14.13 8.31
CA LYS A 544 -11.09 13.15 8.16
C LYS A 544 -10.95 11.98 9.13
N ILE A 545 -12.10 11.43 9.52
CA ILE A 545 -12.20 10.17 10.26
C ILE A 545 -12.72 9.10 9.31
N LYS A 546 -12.04 7.96 9.25
CA LYS A 546 -12.54 6.76 8.58
C LYS A 546 -13.35 5.94 9.59
N VAL A 547 -14.56 5.57 9.20
CA VAL A 547 -15.41 4.63 9.94
C VAL A 547 -15.63 3.40 9.08
N TYR A 548 -15.17 2.26 9.57
CA TYR A 548 -15.32 0.96 8.89
C TYR A 548 -16.47 0.20 9.52
N ILE A 549 -17.37 -0.28 8.69
CA ILE A 549 -18.46 -1.20 9.06
C ILE A 549 -18.06 -2.57 8.55
N LEU A 550 -17.95 -3.55 9.44
CA LEU A 550 -17.70 -4.95 9.14
C LEU A 550 -18.88 -5.75 9.70
N THR A 551 -19.78 -6.23 8.83
CA THR A 551 -21.02 -6.88 9.25
C THR A 551 -21.19 -8.25 8.62
N LYS A 552 -22.21 -8.97 9.05
CA LYS A 552 -22.58 -10.28 8.53
C LYS A 552 -24.12 -10.37 8.49
N GLY A 553 -24.65 -11.08 7.49
CA GLY A 553 -26.04 -11.47 7.40
C GLY A 553 -26.19 -12.97 7.26
N SER A 554 -27.42 -13.48 7.39
CA SER A 554 -27.77 -14.86 7.06
C SER A 554 -27.84 -15.09 5.55
N ASP A 555 -28.06 -14.01 4.79
CA ASP A 555 -28.09 -13.96 3.33
C ASP A 555 -27.64 -12.59 2.82
N ALA A 556 -27.62 -12.41 1.49
CA ALA A 556 -27.24 -11.15 0.85
C ALA A 556 -28.16 -9.99 1.24
N GLN A 557 -29.47 -10.22 1.37
CA GLN A 557 -30.43 -9.17 1.67
C GLN A 557 -30.23 -8.63 3.09
N GLU A 558 -30.04 -9.51 4.07
CA GLU A 558 -29.77 -9.11 5.45
C GLU A 558 -28.42 -8.40 5.58
N ARG A 559 -27.36 -8.91 4.90
CA ARG A 559 -26.06 -8.24 4.83
C ARG A 559 -26.23 -6.78 4.34
N ASP A 560 -26.93 -6.57 3.23
CA ASP A 560 -27.09 -5.26 2.62
C ASP A 560 -27.97 -4.34 3.49
N ALA A 561 -29.01 -4.88 4.15
CA ALA A 561 -29.81 -4.18 5.13
C ALA A 561 -28.98 -3.74 6.36
N ASN A 562 -28.09 -4.60 6.84
CA ASN A 562 -27.16 -4.28 7.93
C ASN A 562 -26.18 -3.16 7.51
N LEU A 563 -25.59 -3.24 6.31
CA LEU A 563 -24.72 -2.18 5.79
C LEU A 563 -25.46 -0.84 5.70
N ALA A 564 -26.71 -0.82 5.22
CA ALA A 564 -27.52 0.39 5.14
C ALA A 564 -27.85 0.96 6.53
N LYS A 565 -28.26 0.10 7.46
CA LYS A 565 -28.58 0.44 8.85
C LYS A 565 -27.40 1.12 9.57
N TYR A 566 -26.23 0.52 9.52
CA TYR A 566 -25.03 1.07 10.17
C TYR A 566 -24.47 2.29 9.44
N SER A 567 -24.58 2.34 8.10
CA SER A 567 -24.24 3.55 7.34
C SER A 567 -25.07 4.77 7.75
N ALA A 568 -26.37 4.57 8.00
CA ALA A 568 -27.24 5.64 8.49
C ALA A 568 -26.78 6.15 9.86
N TRP A 569 -26.37 5.27 10.77
CA TRP A 569 -25.82 5.69 12.06
C TRP A 569 -24.49 6.43 11.91
N VAL A 570 -23.56 5.96 11.06
CA VAL A 570 -22.28 6.66 10.83
C VAL A 570 -22.51 8.09 10.36
N ASN A 571 -23.51 8.32 9.51
CA ASN A 571 -23.84 9.66 9.01
C ASN A 571 -24.34 10.60 10.14
N THR A 572 -24.75 10.09 11.30
CA THR A 572 -25.11 10.92 12.47
C THR A 572 -23.88 11.42 13.26
N LEU A 573 -22.70 10.92 12.95
CA LEU A 573 -21.44 11.34 13.59
C LEU A 573 -20.82 12.57 12.91
N ALA A 574 -21.31 12.96 11.73
CA ALA A 574 -20.77 14.05 10.91
C ALA A 574 -21.23 15.43 11.39
#